data_16d1d37282d066273ad8344a7e597c3d
#
_entry.id   16d1d37282d066273ad8344a7e597c3d
#
_cell.length_a   1.000
_cell.length_b   1.000
_cell.length_c   1.000
_cell.angle_alpha   90.00
_cell.angle_beta   90.00
_cell.angle_gamma   90.00
#
_symmetry.space_group_name_H-M   'P 1'
#
loop_
_entity.id
_entity.type
_entity.pdbx_description
1 polymer ?
#
loop_
_entity_poly.entity_id
_entity_poly.type
_entity_poly.pdbx_seq_one_letter_code
_entity_poly.pdbx_strand_id
1 'polypeptide(L)' 'MSEISSKIGNIIRKKRVEKDITQEMLALQCNIDRSYMGRIERGEVNLTVEKLYMI' A
#
# COMPACT_ATOMS: atom_id res chain seq x y z
N MET A 1 -8.73 7.32 10.52
CA MET A 1 -7.97 7.46 9.29
C MET A 1 -8.78 8.27 8.30
N SER A 2 -8.12 8.90 7.36
CA SER A 2 -8.82 9.73 6.39
C SER A 2 -9.46 8.86 5.32
N GLU A 3 -10.51 9.37 4.72
CA GLU A 3 -11.18 8.71 3.63
C GLU A 3 -10.24 8.54 2.42
N ILE A 4 -9.36 9.52 2.22
CA ILE A 4 -8.38 9.48 1.14
C ILE A 4 -7.40 8.34 1.35
N SER A 5 -6.93 8.15 2.59
CA SER A 5 -6.01 7.05 2.90
C SER A 5 -6.65 5.70 2.63
N SER A 6 -7.93 5.55 2.96
CA SER A 6 -8.66 4.31 2.71
C SER A 6 -8.82 4.06 1.22
N LYS A 7 -9.11 5.08 0.44
CA LYS A 7 -9.25 4.95 -1.01
C LYS A 7 -7.93 4.57 -1.66
N ILE A 8 -6.85 5.21 -1.23
CA ILE A 8 -5.52 4.90 -1.76
C ILE A 8 -5.15 3.46 -1.42
N GLY A 9 -5.40 3.05 -0.19
CA GLY A 9 -5.11 1.68 0.24
C GLY A 9 -5.87 0.65 -0.58
N ASN A 10 -7.13 0.91 -0.86
CA ASN A 10 -7.96 0.02 -1.67
C ASN A 10 -7.43 -0.07 -3.11
N ILE A 11 -7.00 1.05 -3.68
CA ILE A 11 -6.45 1.06 -5.03
C ILE A 11 -5.16 0.24 -5.09
N ILE A 12 -4.29 0.42 -4.11
CA ILE A 12 -3.04 -0.32 -4.04
C ILE A 12 -3.31 -1.82 -3.95
N ARG A 13 -4.22 -2.21 -3.06
CA ARG A 13 -4.58 -3.60 -2.90
C ARG A 13 -5.17 -4.19 -4.18
N LYS A 14 -6.06 -3.46 -4.83
CA LYS A 14 -6.69 -3.90 -6.05
C LYS A 14 -5.66 -4.14 -7.15
N LYS A 15 -4.75 -3.19 -7.33
CA LYS A 15 -3.70 -3.33 -8.33
C LYS A 15 -2.77 -4.50 -8.02
N ARG A 16 -2.46 -4.67 -6.73
CA ARG A 16 -1.61 -5.77 -6.30
C ARG A 16 -2.24 -7.13 -6.64
N VAL A 17 -3.52 -7.28 -6.30
CA VAL A 17 -4.24 -8.53 -6.56
C VAL A 17 -4.35 -8.78 -8.06
N GLU A 18 -4.58 -7.74 -8.85
CA GLU A 18 -4.64 -7.87 -10.30
C GLU A 18 -3.32 -8.38 -10.90
N LYS A 19 -2.20 -8.02 -10.26
CA LYS A 19 -0.89 -8.47 -10.70
C LYS A 19 -0.48 -9.79 -10.09
N ASP A 20 -1.35 -10.37 -9.26
CA ASP A 20 -1.12 -11.66 -8.60
C ASP A 20 0.15 -11.66 -7.75
N ILE A 21 0.36 -10.58 -7.00
CA ILE A 21 1.49 -10.50 -6.07
C ILE A 21 0.99 -10.33 -4.64
N THR A 22 1.78 -10.84 -3.69
CA THR A 22 1.43 -10.75 -2.28
C THR A 22 1.84 -9.40 -1.68
N GLN A 23 1.30 -9.09 -0.50
CA GLN A 23 1.75 -7.90 0.23
C GLN A 23 3.24 -7.93 0.48
N GLU A 24 3.75 -9.11 0.84
CA GLU A 24 5.18 -9.26 1.11
C GLU A 24 6.02 -8.96 -0.13
N MET A 25 5.59 -9.45 -1.28
CA MET A 25 6.30 -9.19 -2.53
C MET A 25 6.31 -7.71 -2.87
N LEU A 26 5.17 -7.05 -2.73
CA LEU A 26 5.09 -5.62 -3.00
C LEU A 26 5.94 -4.82 -2.02
N ALA A 27 5.88 -5.19 -0.75
CA ALA A 27 6.68 -4.50 0.28
C ALA A 27 8.17 -4.62 -0.02
N LEU A 28 8.62 -5.80 -0.45
CA LEU A 28 10.02 -5.98 -0.82
C LEU A 28 10.41 -5.11 -2.01
N GLN A 29 9.55 -5.05 -3.01
CA GLN A 29 9.83 -4.24 -4.20
C GLN A 29 9.93 -2.75 -3.87
N CYS A 30 9.16 -2.31 -2.87
CA CYS A 30 9.12 -0.91 -2.49
C CYS A 30 10.05 -0.58 -1.33
N ASN A 31 10.79 -1.57 -0.85
CA ASN A 31 11.67 -1.42 0.30
C ASN A 31 10.92 -0.91 1.53
N ILE A 32 9.75 -1.48 1.75
CA ILE A 32 8.85 -1.13 2.85
C ILE A 32 8.62 -2.38 3.69
N ASP A 33 8.48 -2.20 5.01
CA ASP A 33 8.16 -3.31 5.89
C ASP A 33 6.77 -3.88 5.55
N ARG A 34 6.65 -5.20 5.58
CA ARG A 34 5.38 -5.86 5.28
C ARG A 34 4.24 -5.40 6.18
N SER A 35 4.52 -5.24 7.47
CA SER A 35 3.50 -4.76 8.42
C SER A 35 3.02 -3.37 8.05
N TYR A 36 3.93 -2.52 7.62
CA TYR A 36 3.60 -1.17 7.20
C TYR A 36 2.76 -1.20 5.93
N MET A 37 3.11 -2.07 4.99
CA MET A 37 2.34 -2.22 3.76
C MET A 37 0.90 -2.65 4.06
N GLY A 38 0.71 -3.56 5.01
CA GLY A 38 -0.62 -3.96 5.44
C GLY A 38 -1.43 -2.79 5.99
N ARG A 39 -0.78 -1.93 6.77
CA ARG A 39 -1.45 -0.75 7.32
C ARG A 39 -1.82 0.24 6.23
N ILE A 40 -0.97 0.38 5.22
CA ILE A 40 -1.26 1.24 4.08
C ILE A 40 -2.51 0.75 3.36
N GLU A 41 -2.60 -0.55 3.10
CA GLU A 41 -3.74 -1.11 2.37
C GLU A 41 -5.04 -1.01 3.16
N ARG A 42 -4.96 -1.00 4.48
CA ARG A 42 -6.14 -0.82 5.34
C ARG A 42 -6.52 0.64 5.56
N GLY A 43 -5.71 1.56 5.05
CA GLY A 43 -5.96 2.98 5.22
C GLY A 43 -5.64 3.51 6.60
N GLU A 44 -4.76 2.83 7.32
CA GLU A 44 -4.41 3.19 8.70
C GLU A 44 -3.28 4.20 8.81
N VAL A 45 -2.64 4.55 7.69
CA VAL A 45 -1.56 5.53 7.69
C VAL A 45 -1.76 6.51 6.55
N ASN A 46 -1.24 7.72 6.73
CA ASN A 46 -1.23 8.73 5.67
C ASN A 46 0.06 8.59 4.88
N LEU A 47 -0.08 8.32 3.58
CA LEU A 47 1.07 8.20 2.71
C LEU A 47 1.57 9.56 2.27
N THR A 48 2.89 9.73 2.26
CA THR A 48 3.49 10.89 1.65
C THR A 48 3.51 10.69 0.12
N VAL A 49 3.66 11.77 -0.62
CA VAL A 49 3.75 11.69 -2.07
C VAL A 49 4.93 10.81 -2.48
N GLU A 50 6.03 10.92 -1.76
CA GLU A 50 7.21 10.11 -2.03
C GLU A 50 6.94 8.62 -1.89
N LYS A 51 6.29 8.22 -0.81
CA LYS A 51 5.96 6.81 -0.60
C LYS A 51 4.98 6.30 -1.65
N LEU A 52 4.00 7.11 -1.99
CA LEU A 52 3.02 6.74 -3.00
C LEU A 52 3.70 6.52 -4.36
N TYR A 53 4.67 7.33 -4.69
CA TYR A 53 5.41 7.20 -5.93
C TYR A 53 6.18 5.88 -5.98
N MET A 54 6.72 5.43 -4.85
CA MET A 54 7.48 4.19 -4.78
C MET A 54 6.61 2.95 -4.95
N ILE A 55 5.35 3.06 -4.60
CA ILE A 55 4.42 1.97 -4.74
C ILE A 55 3.81 1.95 -6.13
#